data_96259826f9c7d118ef8bf0d253eed87c
#
_entry.id   96259826f9c7d118ef8bf0d253eed87c
#
_cell.length_a   1.000
_cell.length_b   1.000
_cell.length_c   1.000
_cell.angle_alpha   90.00
_cell.angle_beta   90.00
_cell.angle_gamma   90.00
#
_symmetry.space_group_name_H-M   'P 1'
#
loop_
_entity.id
_entity.type
_entity.pdbx_description
1 polymer ?
#
loop_
_entity_poly.entity_id
_entity_poly.type
_entity_poly.pdbx_seq_one_letter_code
_entity_poly.pdbx_strand_id
1 'polypeptide(L)'
;VEIKEITRRLCSDYADSILKNKDPAHGTLRNTILDISTLFSWAYRREYTESNPFYKFKLPVGRKNVQERRPWSDEDIRRFLTSDFVNKNEFIATAIALYTGMRLDEICMLKHKHIFEDLFHIFEGKTKAARRVVPVHPVLKKIIVSNDSDNEEYILKGLISAGYDNKRSCNFQKRLGRTRKRLNLPKGVVFHSLRNTVI
;
A
#
# COMPACT_ATOMS: atom_id res chain seq x y z
N VAL A 1 -10.41 31.26 -12.51
CA VAL A 1 -9.04 31.26 -13.07
C VAL A 1 -9.02 30.30 -14.24
N GLU A 2 -8.75 30.79 -15.44
CA GLU A 2 -8.60 29.94 -16.62
C GLU A 2 -7.23 29.25 -16.59
N ILE A 3 -7.11 28.08 -17.23
CA ILE A 3 -5.87 27.30 -17.26
C ILE A 3 -4.70 28.10 -17.86
N LYS A 4 -5.01 29.03 -18.79
CA LYS A 4 -4.03 29.91 -19.44
C LYS A 4 -3.43 30.97 -18.52
N GLU A 5 -4.13 31.32 -17.45
CA GLU A 5 -3.70 32.33 -16.48
C GLU A 5 -2.74 31.79 -15.41
N ILE A 6 -2.56 30.47 -15.38
CA ILE A 6 -1.69 29.83 -14.37
C ILE A 6 -0.23 30.01 -14.78
N THR A 7 0.42 30.94 -14.10
CA THR A 7 1.83 31.26 -14.29
C THR A 7 2.74 30.41 -13.39
N ARG A 8 4.03 30.36 -13.74
CA ARG A 8 5.05 29.70 -12.91
C ARG A 8 5.15 30.30 -11.49
N ARG A 9 4.86 31.59 -11.34
CA ARG A 9 4.79 32.27 -10.03
C ARG A 9 3.67 31.70 -9.18
N LEU A 10 2.46 31.58 -9.73
CA LEU A 10 1.31 30.95 -9.04
C LEU A 10 1.61 29.52 -8.64
N CYS A 11 2.36 28.77 -9.46
CA CYS A 11 2.79 27.41 -9.11
C CYS A 11 3.74 27.40 -7.89
N SER A 12 4.65 28.36 -7.81
CA SER A 12 5.54 28.52 -6.66
C SER A 12 4.76 28.89 -5.39
N ASP A 13 3.88 29.91 -5.48
CA ASP A 13 3.03 30.34 -4.38
C ASP A 13 2.15 29.20 -3.86
N TYR A 14 1.63 28.37 -4.76
CA TYR A 14 0.85 27.18 -4.41
C TYR A 14 1.69 26.12 -3.67
N ALA A 15 2.90 25.81 -4.17
CA ALA A 15 3.80 24.86 -3.52
C ALA A 15 4.19 25.33 -2.11
N ASP A 16 4.51 26.62 -1.96
CA ASP A 16 4.83 27.24 -0.68
C ASP A 16 3.64 27.25 0.28
N SER A 17 2.44 27.50 -0.23
CA SER A 17 1.20 27.44 0.57
C SER A 17 0.92 26.04 1.12
N ILE A 18 1.17 24.99 0.33
CA ILE A 18 1.03 23.60 0.79
C ILE A 18 2.02 23.33 1.92
N LEU A 19 3.27 23.72 1.77
CA LEU A 19 4.30 23.55 2.80
C LEU A 19 3.93 24.27 4.08
N LYS A 20 3.49 25.54 3.97
CA LYS A 20 3.14 26.35 5.13
C LYS A 20 1.91 25.82 5.88
N ASN A 21 0.89 25.36 5.17
CA ASN A 21 -0.40 25.01 5.77
C ASN A 21 -0.53 23.54 6.18
N LYS A 22 0.17 22.63 5.50
CA LYS A 22 0.00 21.17 5.69
C LYS A 22 1.28 20.45 6.10
N ASP A 23 2.45 21.09 6.00
CA ASP A 23 3.77 20.50 6.25
C ASP A 23 3.88 19.02 5.78
N PRO A 24 3.53 18.70 4.52
CA PRO A 24 3.49 17.34 4.04
C PRO A 24 4.89 16.76 3.94
N ALA A 25 5.00 15.42 3.99
CA ALA A 25 6.25 14.76 3.64
C ALA A 25 6.67 15.16 2.21
N HIS A 26 7.98 15.38 2.00
CA HIS A 26 8.54 15.80 0.70
C HIS A 26 8.05 14.94 -0.48
N GLY A 27 7.93 13.61 -0.28
CA GLY A 27 7.40 12.69 -1.30
C GLY A 27 5.94 12.98 -1.67
N THR A 28 5.11 13.38 -0.71
CA THR A 28 3.70 13.74 -0.95
C THR A 28 3.61 15.02 -1.77
N LEU A 29 4.36 16.06 -1.39
CA LEU A 29 4.42 17.31 -2.16
C LEU A 29 4.91 17.05 -3.59
N ARG A 30 5.99 16.27 -3.74
CA ARG A 30 6.52 15.90 -5.05
C ARG A 30 5.48 15.23 -5.92
N ASN A 31 4.75 14.26 -5.40
CA ASN A 31 3.72 13.55 -6.15
C ASN A 31 2.58 14.50 -6.55
N THR A 32 2.11 15.35 -5.63
CA THR A 32 1.08 16.36 -5.95
C THR A 32 1.51 17.25 -7.10
N ILE A 33 2.73 17.77 -7.07
CA ILE A 33 3.24 18.64 -8.16
C ILE A 33 3.43 17.86 -9.47
N LEU A 34 3.86 16.60 -9.40
CA LEU A 34 3.98 15.73 -10.59
C LEU A 34 2.62 15.47 -11.23
N ASP A 35 1.57 15.21 -10.44
CA ASP A 35 0.22 14.96 -10.93
C ASP A 35 -0.32 16.20 -11.66
N ILE A 36 -0.13 17.39 -11.07
CA ILE A 36 -0.52 18.66 -11.69
C ILE A 36 0.30 18.90 -12.97
N SER A 37 1.62 18.69 -12.94
CA SER A 37 2.49 18.82 -14.11
C SER A 37 2.07 17.89 -15.25
N THR A 38 1.59 16.68 -14.92
CA THR A 38 1.08 15.73 -15.91
C THR A 38 -0.19 16.26 -16.58
N LEU A 39 -1.11 16.86 -15.81
CA LEU A 39 -2.30 17.51 -16.33
C LEU A 39 -1.94 18.67 -17.29
N PHE A 40 -1.02 19.55 -16.89
CA PHE A 40 -0.58 20.66 -17.76
C PHE A 40 0.16 20.16 -19.01
N SER A 41 0.92 19.08 -18.94
CA SER A 41 1.56 18.46 -20.10
C SER A 41 0.53 17.88 -21.06
N TRP A 42 -0.57 17.32 -20.54
CA TRP A 42 -1.70 16.88 -21.34
C TRP A 42 -2.43 18.06 -22.01
N ALA A 43 -2.70 19.14 -21.26
CA ALA A 43 -3.35 20.34 -21.76
C ALA A 43 -2.51 21.05 -22.84
N TYR A 44 -1.20 21.12 -22.64
CA TYR A 44 -0.25 21.67 -23.63
C TYR A 44 -0.28 20.88 -24.94
N ARG A 45 -0.24 19.56 -24.88
CA ARG A 45 -0.28 18.71 -26.08
C ARG A 45 -1.60 18.82 -26.86
N ARG A 46 -2.65 19.32 -26.23
CA ARG A 46 -3.98 19.57 -26.84
C ARG A 46 -4.26 21.05 -27.09
N GLU A 47 -3.25 21.89 -26.98
CA GLU A 47 -3.32 23.32 -27.27
C GLU A 47 -4.29 24.11 -26.35
N TYR A 48 -4.66 23.55 -25.19
CA TYR A 48 -5.44 24.26 -24.17
C TYR A 48 -4.61 25.29 -23.40
N THR A 49 -3.28 25.20 -23.45
CA THR A 49 -2.34 26.15 -22.85
C THR A 49 -1.07 26.21 -23.70
N GLU A 50 -0.39 27.34 -23.70
CA GLU A 50 0.84 27.58 -24.47
C GLU A 50 2.07 26.91 -23.86
N SER A 51 2.04 26.58 -22.57
CA SER A 51 3.17 25.96 -21.87
C SER A 51 2.71 25.18 -20.63
N ASN A 52 3.63 24.36 -20.10
CA ASN A 52 3.43 23.72 -18.79
C ASN A 52 4.23 24.51 -17.72
N PRO A 53 3.58 25.30 -16.86
CA PRO A 53 4.26 26.10 -15.85
C PRO A 53 4.96 25.27 -14.77
N PHE A 54 4.61 23.96 -14.64
CA PHE A 54 5.26 22.99 -13.75
C PHE A 54 6.40 22.21 -14.42
N TYR A 55 6.72 22.48 -15.69
CA TYR A 55 7.83 21.78 -16.36
C TYR A 55 9.15 22.05 -15.65
N LYS A 56 9.88 20.98 -15.27
CA LYS A 56 11.12 21.07 -14.49
C LYS A 56 10.99 21.97 -13.25
N PHE A 57 9.85 21.92 -12.59
CA PHE A 57 9.62 22.71 -11.39
C PHE A 57 10.53 22.22 -10.25
N LYS A 58 11.32 23.14 -9.68
CA LYS A 58 12.15 22.85 -8.51
C LYS A 58 11.29 22.94 -7.27
N LEU A 59 11.11 21.82 -6.60
CA LEU A 59 10.39 21.78 -5.34
C LEU A 59 11.20 22.45 -4.24
N PRO A 60 10.56 23.26 -3.39
CA PRO A 60 11.21 23.73 -2.18
C PRO A 60 11.60 22.52 -1.30
N VAL A 61 12.71 22.68 -0.57
CA VAL A 61 13.23 21.60 0.29
C VAL A 61 12.30 21.42 1.47
N GLY A 62 11.39 20.46 1.37
CA GLY A 62 10.54 20.04 2.48
C GLY A 62 11.32 19.22 3.53
N ARG A 63 10.77 19.11 4.74
CA ARG A 63 11.36 18.28 5.79
C ARG A 63 11.50 16.83 5.33
N LYS A 64 12.70 16.28 5.48
CA LYS A 64 12.96 14.84 5.31
C LYS A 64 12.41 14.05 6.52
N ASN A 65 11.13 14.13 6.78
CA ASN A 65 10.47 13.23 7.73
C ASN A 65 10.13 11.92 7.03
N VAL A 66 11.13 11.27 6.46
CA VAL A 66 10.99 9.89 6.04
C VAL A 66 11.17 9.05 7.30
N GLN A 67 10.06 8.63 7.88
CA GLN A 67 10.08 7.61 8.91
C GLN A 67 10.63 6.34 8.26
N GLU A 68 11.86 5.96 8.60
CA GLU A 68 12.49 4.77 8.05
C GLU A 68 11.63 3.54 8.40
N ARG A 69 11.22 2.85 7.35
CA ARG A 69 10.58 1.55 7.49
C ARG A 69 11.66 0.53 7.82
N ARG A 70 11.47 -0.23 8.88
CA ARG A 70 12.37 -1.31 9.23
C ARG A 70 11.70 -2.67 9.07
N PRO A 71 12.45 -3.75 8.83
CA PRO A 71 11.95 -5.12 8.92
C PRO A 71 11.34 -5.38 10.31
N TRP A 72 10.45 -6.36 10.39
CA TRP A 72 9.97 -6.87 11.66
C TRP A 72 11.08 -7.70 12.32
N SER A 73 11.31 -7.51 13.61
CA SER A 73 12.14 -8.41 14.40
C SER A 73 11.34 -9.65 14.80
N ASP A 74 12.02 -10.72 15.19
CA ASP A 74 11.37 -11.93 15.71
C ASP A 74 10.47 -11.62 16.91
N GLU A 75 10.87 -10.67 17.75
CA GLU A 75 10.08 -10.19 18.89
C GLU A 75 8.81 -9.48 18.42
N ASP A 76 8.89 -8.60 17.40
CA ASP A 76 7.72 -7.91 16.81
C ASP A 76 6.73 -8.96 16.24
N ILE A 77 7.25 -9.97 15.52
CA ILE A 77 6.46 -11.06 14.93
C ILE A 77 5.77 -11.87 16.02
N ARG A 78 6.52 -12.34 17.01
CA ARG A 78 5.98 -13.11 18.13
C ARG A 78 4.90 -12.34 18.84
N ARG A 79 5.18 -11.10 19.25
CA ARG A 79 4.25 -10.23 19.95
C ARG A 79 2.97 -9.99 19.17
N PHE A 80 3.05 -9.88 17.84
CA PHE A 80 1.87 -9.73 17.00
C PHE A 80 1.09 -11.05 16.91
N LEU A 81 1.73 -12.16 16.54
CA LEU A 81 1.07 -13.42 16.26
C LEU A 81 0.48 -14.12 17.50
N THR A 82 1.02 -13.84 18.71
CA THR A 82 0.52 -14.45 19.97
C THR A 82 -0.47 -13.58 20.72
N SER A 83 -0.83 -12.41 20.18
CA SER A 83 -1.71 -11.46 20.87
C SER A 83 -3.19 -11.77 20.63
N ASP A 84 -3.99 -11.72 21.70
CA ASP A 84 -5.47 -11.81 21.66
C ASP A 84 -6.14 -10.66 20.87
N PHE A 85 -5.40 -9.58 20.61
CA PHE A 85 -5.90 -8.46 19.80
C PHE A 85 -5.86 -8.74 18.29
N VAL A 86 -5.15 -9.77 17.87
CA VAL A 86 -5.01 -10.18 16.48
C VAL A 86 -6.11 -11.18 16.13
N ASN A 87 -6.95 -10.82 15.18
CA ASN A 87 -7.97 -11.77 14.74
C ASN A 87 -7.42 -12.76 13.72
N LYS A 88 -8.24 -13.76 13.41
CA LYS A 88 -7.89 -14.86 12.49
C LYS A 88 -7.41 -14.36 11.12
N ASN A 89 -8.07 -13.35 10.52
CA ASN A 89 -7.64 -12.79 9.24
C ASN A 89 -6.29 -12.04 9.34
N GLU A 90 -6.07 -11.30 10.42
CA GLU A 90 -4.81 -10.59 10.66
C GLU A 90 -3.66 -11.58 10.85
N PHE A 91 -3.90 -12.67 11.57
CA PHE A 91 -2.95 -13.76 11.75
C PHE A 91 -2.60 -14.42 10.40
N ILE A 92 -3.62 -14.87 9.64
CA ILE A 92 -3.44 -15.53 8.34
C ILE A 92 -2.71 -14.61 7.35
N ALA A 93 -3.12 -13.35 7.24
CA ALA A 93 -2.49 -12.39 6.34
C ALA A 93 -1.02 -12.15 6.69
N THR A 94 -0.70 -12.06 7.99
CA THR A 94 0.66 -11.89 8.46
C THR A 94 1.51 -13.12 8.18
N ALA A 95 0.98 -14.32 8.43
CA ALA A 95 1.66 -15.57 8.10
C ALA A 95 1.94 -15.67 6.59
N ILE A 96 0.95 -15.41 5.73
CA ILE A 96 1.15 -15.41 4.28
C ILE A 96 2.24 -14.40 3.89
N ALA A 97 2.20 -13.17 4.43
CA ALA A 97 3.18 -12.14 4.11
C ALA A 97 4.60 -12.54 4.51
N LEU A 98 4.79 -13.17 5.68
CA LEU A 98 6.08 -13.65 6.19
C LEU A 98 6.71 -14.74 5.33
N TYR A 99 5.91 -15.72 4.89
CA TYR A 99 6.43 -16.86 4.11
C TYR A 99 6.51 -16.59 2.60
N THR A 100 5.86 -15.55 2.09
CA THR A 100 5.75 -15.34 0.63
C THR A 100 6.22 -13.97 0.16
N GLY A 101 6.33 -13.01 1.07
CA GLY A 101 6.58 -11.61 0.71
C GLY A 101 5.48 -10.97 -0.16
N MET A 102 4.28 -11.53 -0.23
CA MET A 102 3.17 -11.00 -1.03
C MET A 102 2.71 -9.61 -0.54
N ARG A 103 2.14 -8.82 -1.44
CA ARG A 103 1.52 -7.53 -1.07
C ARG A 103 0.19 -7.76 -0.38
N LEU A 104 -0.19 -6.84 0.52
CA LEU A 104 -1.47 -6.94 1.23
C LEU A 104 -2.67 -7.04 0.28
N ASP A 105 -2.68 -6.26 -0.82
CA ASP A 105 -3.74 -6.32 -1.82
C ASP A 105 -3.83 -7.72 -2.46
N GLU A 106 -2.70 -8.32 -2.80
CA GLU A 106 -2.63 -9.68 -3.36
C GLU A 106 -3.17 -10.71 -2.36
N ILE A 107 -2.78 -10.61 -1.09
CA ILE A 107 -3.25 -11.51 -0.01
C ILE A 107 -4.77 -11.38 0.20
N CYS A 108 -5.31 -10.16 0.20
CA CYS A 108 -6.75 -9.92 0.36
C CYS A 108 -7.60 -10.44 -0.82
N MET A 109 -6.98 -10.63 -1.99
CA MET A 109 -7.63 -11.13 -3.20
C MET A 109 -7.41 -12.64 -3.41
N LEU A 110 -6.63 -13.31 -2.54
CA LEU A 110 -6.43 -14.76 -2.63
C LEU A 110 -7.72 -15.52 -2.39
N LYS A 111 -8.03 -16.43 -3.32
CA LYS A 111 -9.14 -17.37 -3.25
C LYS A 111 -8.61 -18.79 -3.08
N HIS A 112 -9.41 -19.69 -2.52
CA HIS A 112 -9.04 -21.10 -2.39
C HIS A 112 -8.67 -21.72 -3.74
N LYS A 113 -9.43 -21.43 -4.80
CA LYS A 113 -9.15 -21.88 -6.18
C LYS A 113 -7.84 -21.37 -6.78
N HIS A 114 -7.18 -20.37 -6.15
CA HIS A 114 -5.87 -19.88 -6.57
C HIS A 114 -4.71 -20.70 -5.99
N ILE A 115 -5.02 -21.73 -5.20
CA ILE A 115 -4.06 -22.67 -4.62
C ILE A 115 -4.21 -24.00 -5.31
N PHE A 116 -3.25 -24.37 -6.15
CA PHE A 116 -3.17 -25.71 -6.71
C PHE A 116 -1.70 -26.10 -6.93
N GLU A 117 -1.41 -27.40 -6.88
CA GLU A 117 -0.04 -27.93 -6.99
C GLU A 117 0.93 -27.31 -5.96
N ASP A 118 0.42 -27.01 -4.75
CA ASP A 118 1.18 -26.34 -3.68
C ASP A 118 1.77 -24.96 -4.07
N LEU A 119 1.10 -24.26 -5.00
CA LEU A 119 1.47 -22.94 -5.47
C LEU A 119 0.30 -21.97 -5.31
N PHE A 120 0.61 -20.74 -4.89
CA PHE A 120 -0.28 -19.59 -5.03
C PHE A 120 -0.18 -19.05 -6.45
N HIS A 121 -1.26 -19.06 -7.21
CA HIS A 121 -1.34 -18.46 -8.53
C HIS A 121 -1.88 -17.02 -8.41
N ILE A 122 -1.04 -16.03 -8.65
CA ILE A 122 -1.40 -14.62 -8.59
C ILE A 122 -1.74 -14.15 -9.99
N PHE A 123 -3.04 -13.95 -10.26
CA PHE A 123 -3.54 -13.60 -11.58
C PHE A 123 -3.71 -12.08 -11.76
N GLU A 124 -3.84 -11.31 -10.68
CA GLU A 124 -4.16 -9.89 -10.70
C GLU A 124 -2.99 -9.04 -10.24
N GLY A 125 -2.74 -7.94 -10.96
CA GLY A 125 -1.73 -6.94 -10.60
C GLY A 125 -1.64 -5.81 -11.63
N LYS A 126 -1.11 -4.66 -11.23
CA LYS A 126 -1.00 -3.46 -12.09
C LYS A 126 -0.11 -3.64 -13.33
N THR A 127 0.73 -4.68 -13.38
CA THR A 127 1.66 -4.95 -14.48
C THR A 127 1.66 -6.43 -14.83
N LYS A 128 2.08 -6.77 -16.07
CA LYS A 128 2.27 -8.17 -16.49
C LYS A 128 3.22 -8.94 -15.57
N ALA A 129 4.23 -8.28 -15.02
CA ALA A 129 5.18 -8.85 -14.06
C ALA A 129 4.58 -9.15 -12.67
N ALA A 130 3.36 -8.69 -12.39
CA ALA A 130 2.66 -9.00 -11.16
C ALA A 130 2.06 -10.42 -11.19
N ARG A 131 1.80 -10.98 -12.37
CA ARG A 131 1.35 -12.36 -12.53
C ARG A 131 2.53 -13.29 -12.27
N ARG A 132 2.40 -14.11 -11.23
CA ARG A 132 3.46 -15.04 -10.82
C ARG A 132 2.87 -16.15 -9.98
N VAL A 133 3.63 -17.22 -9.82
CA VAL A 133 3.39 -18.29 -8.87
C VAL A 133 4.32 -18.14 -7.68
N VAL A 134 3.82 -18.50 -6.49
CA VAL A 134 4.58 -18.45 -5.24
C VAL A 134 4.38 -19.76 -4.50
N PRO A 135 5.44 -20.48 -4.10
CA PRO A 135 5.30 -21.73 -3.36
C PRO A 135 4.52 -21.54 -2.05
N VAL A 136 3.65 -22.51 -1.74
CA VAL A 136 2.93 -22.55 -0.47
C VAL A 136 3.76 -23.34 0.54
N HIS A 137 4.31 -22.66 1.53
CA HIS A 137 5.04 -23.33 2.60
C HIS A 137 4.13 -24.31 3.36
N PRO A 138 4.59 -25.51 3.78
CA PRO A 138 3.76 -26.50 4.47
C PRO A 138 3.00 -25.97 5.69
N VAL A 139 3.60 -25.03 6.43
CA VAL A 139 2.94 -24.36 7.56
C VAL A 139 1.73 -23.55 7.11
N LEU A 140 1.87 -22.79 6.00
CA LEU A 140 0.74 -22.03 5.44
C LEU A 140 -0.39 -22.95 4.96
N LYS A 141 -0.06 -24.09 4.37
CA LYS A 141 -1.04 -25.07 3.94
C LYS A 141 -1.92 -25.53 5.11
N LYS A 142 -1.31 -25.87 6.26
CA LYS A 142 -2.04 -26.21 7.49
C LYS A 142 -2.95 -25.09 7.98
N ILE A 143 -2.44 -23.85 8.02
CA ILE A 143 -3.18 -22.68 8.47
C ILE A 143 -4.39 -22.39 7.55
N ILE A 144 -4.21 -22.51 6.25
CA ILE A 144 -5.27 -22.23 5.25
C ILE A 144 -6.33 -23.34 5.29
N VAL A 145 -5.94 -24.62 5.30
CA VAL A 145 -6.86 -25.75 5.39
C VAL A 145 -7.70 -25.69 6.66
N SER A 146 -7.09 -25.35 7.81
CA SER A 146 -7.84 -25.18 9.06
C SER A 146 -8.82 -24.00 9.04
N ASN A 147 -8.76 -23.16 8.02
CA ASN A 147 -9.67 -22.03 7.81
C ASN A 147 -10.77 -22.29 6.79
N ASP A 148 -10.75 -23.43 6.10
CA ASP A 148 -11.59 -23.75 4.93
C ASP A 148 -13.01 -24.27 5.28
N SER A 149 -13.55 -23.91 6.46
CA SER A 149 -14.77 -24.55 6.99
C SER A 149 -16.11 -24.03 6.44
N ASP A 150 -16.17 -23.02 5.55
CA ASP A 150 -17.45 -22.32 5.30
C ASP A 150 -17.76 -21.96 3.85
N ASN A 151 -17.39 -22.73 2.85
CA ASN A 151 -17.71 -22.43 1.43
C ASN A 151 -17.35 -20.97 0.97
N GLU A 152 -16.50 -20.30 1.72
CA GLU A 152 -16.07 -18.94 1.35
C GLU A 152 -15.06 -18.96 0.21
N GLU A 153 -15.27 -18.14 -0.79
CA GLU A 153 -14.42 -18.06 -1.97
C GLU A 153 -13.00 -17.57 -1.63
N TYR A 154 -12.89 -16.66 -0.64
CA TYR A 154 -11.63 -16.01 -0.26
C TYR A 154 -10.99 -16.59 0.99
N ILE A 155 -9.65 -16.68 1.00
CA ILE A 155 -8.88 -17.12 2.18
C ILE A 155 -9.12 -16.21 3.37
N LEU A 156 -9.11 -14.87 3.16
CA LEU A 156 -9.47 -13.90 4.19
C LEU A 156 -10.97 -13.61 4.11
N LYS A 157 -11.71 -14.13 5.09
CA LYS A 157 -13.18 -14.12 5.14
C LYS A 157 -13.75 -12.76 5.53
N GLY A 158 -14.95 -12.43 5.02
CA GLY A 158 -15.73 -11.27 5.45
C GLY A 158 -15.08 -9.91 5.20
N LEU A 159 -14.08 -9.80 4.32
CA LEU A 159 -13.50 -8.49 3.97
C LEU A 159 -14.40 -7.74 2.99
N ILE A 160 -14.86 -6.56 3.40
CA ILE A 160 -15.68 -5.68 2.56
C ILE A 160 -14.76 -4.73 1.79
N SER A 161 -14.96 -4.67 0.46
CA SER A 161 -14.28 -3.71 -0.40
C SER A 161 -14.67 -2.27 -0.05
N ALA A 162 -13.71 -1.36 -0.06
CA ALA A 162 -13.91 0.03 0.31
C ALA A 162 -12.86 0.96 -0.33
N GLY A 163 -13.07 2.27 -0.15
CA GLY A 163 -12.21 3.31 -0.71
C GLY A 163 -12.55 3.60 -2.17
N TYR A 164 -11.88 4.61 -2.73
CA TYR A 164 -12.06 5.03 -4.12
C TYR A 164 -11.81 3.89 -5.12
N ASP A 165 -10.79 3.08 -4.85
CA ASP A 165 -10.37 1.95 -5.71
C ASP A 165 -11.17 0.66 -5.43
N ASN A 166 -12.19 0.70 -4.57
CA ASN A 166 -13.02 -0.45 -4.17
C ASN A 166 -12.20 -1.69 -3.77
N LYS A 167 -11.14 -1.50 -2.96
CA LYS A 167 -10.20 -2.56 -2.57
C LYS A 167 -10.62 -3.28 -1.30
N ARG A 168 -10.53 -4.60 -1.28
CA ARG A 168 -10.74 -5.43 -0.08
C ARG A 168 -9.72 -5.14 1.03
N SER A 169 -8.52 -4.71 0.67
CA SER A 169 -7.47 -4.35 1.64
C SER A 169 -7.70 -3.02 2.37
N CYS A 170 -8.56 -2.12 1.86
CA CYS A 170 -8.68 -0.75 2.36
C CYS A 170 -9.01 -0.68 3.87
N ASN A 171 -10.11 -1.29 4.29
CA ASN A 171 -10.50 -1.31 5.70
C ASN A 171 -9.63 -2.25 6.52
N PHE A 172 -9.17 -3.34 5.92
CA PHE A 172 -8.29 -4.30 6.56
C PHE A 172 -6.93 -3.69 6.91
N GLN A 173 -6.34 -2.89 6.03
CA GLN A 173 -5.12 -2.15 6.30
C GLN A 173 -5.26 -1.17 7.47
N LYS A 174 -6.41 -0.47 7.56
CA LYS A 174 -6.71 0.41 8.70
C LYS A 174 -6.81 -0.38 10.01
N ARG A 175 -7.39 -1.58 9.97
CA ARG A 175 -7.48 -2.48 11.11
C ARG A 175 -6.10 -2.93 11.56
N LEU A 176 -5.28 -3.49 10.67
CA LEU A 176 -3.88 -3.85 10.94
C LEU A 176 -3.08 -2.71 11.58
N GLY A 177 -3.30 -1.47 11.09
CA GLY A 177 -2.69 -0.28 11.66
C GLY A 177 -3.12 0.01 13.09
N ARG A 178 -4.40 -0.24 13.44
CA ARG A 178 -4.93 -0.10 14.81
C ARG A 178 -4.38 -1.18 15.74
N THR A 179 -4.38 -2.44 15.31
CA THR A 179 -3.82 -3.57 16.06
C THR A 179 -2.34 -3.34 16.37
N ARG A 180 -1.56 -2.93 15.37
CA ARG A 180 -0.14 -2.58 15.56
C ARG A 180 0.06 -1.48 16.60
N LYS A 181 -0.75 -0.41 16.55
CA LYS A 181 -0.70 0.69 17.54
C LYS A 181 -1.06 0.20 18.95
N ARG A 182 -2.10 -0.63 19.07
CA ARG A 182 -2.52 -1.22 20.34
C ARG A 182 -1.44 -2.09 20.96
N LEU A 183 -0.66 -2.76 20.14
CA LEU A 183 0.49 -3.55 20.56
C LEU A 183 1.76 -2.71 20.83
N ASN A 184 1.68 -1.39 20.67
CA ASN A 184 2.82 -0.49 20.80
C ASN A 184 4.04 -0.93 19.95
N LEU A 185 3.79 -1.48 18.74
CA LEU A 185 4.88 -1.79 17.82
C LEU A 185 5.52 -0.48 17.31
N PRO A 186 6.84 -0.48 17.07
CA PRO A 186 7.55 0.71 16.61
C PRO A 186 6.94 1.31 15.34
N LYS A 187 6.97 2.62 15.22
CA LYS A 187 6.33 3.33 14.11
C LYS A 187 6.82 2.88 12.72
N GLY A 188 8.09 2.51 12.57
CA GLY A 188 8.68 2.00 11.33
C GLY A 188 8.22 0.59 10.94
N VAL A 189 7.65 -0.17 11.87
CA VAL A 189 7.15 -1.53 11.68
C VAL A 189 5.73 -1.44 11.11
N VAL A 190 5.58 -1.63 9.81
CA VAL A 190 4.29 -1.60 9.10
C VAL A 190 4.05 -2.92 8.39
N PHE A 191 2.80 -3.25 8.01
CA PHE A 191 2.52 -4.52 7.34
C PHE A 191 3.38 -4.70 6.07
N HIS A 192 3.55 -3.65 5.27
CA HIS A 192 4.37 -3.73 4.05
C HIS A 192 5.84 -4.07 4.33
N SER A 193 6.38 -3.74 5.51
CA SER A 193 7.78 -4.08 5.84
C SER A 193 7.99 -5.57 6.18
N LEU A 194 6.91 -6.37 6.31
CA LEU A 194 7.01 -7.84 6.34
C LEU A 194 7.68 -8.40 5.09
N ARG A 195 7.53 -7.74 3.94
CA ARG A 195 8.20 -8.16 2.70
C ARG A 195 9.74 -8.10 2.77
N ASN A 196 10.26 -7.29 3.68
CA ASN A 196 11.71 -7.19 3.94
C ASN A 196 12.17 -8.17 5.03
N THR A 197 11.22 -8.94 5.59
CA THR A 197 11.44 -9.87 6.70
C THR A 197 11.22 -11.34 6.27
N VAL A 198 10.95 -11.60 4.98
CA VAL A 198 10.60 -12.94 4.46
C VAL A 198 11.55 -14.02 5.00
N ILE A 199 10.95 -15.10 5.49
CA ILE A 199 11.60 -16.25 6.14
C ILE A 199 11.86 -17.33 5.08
#